data_125cfafb1c6b5bc31dcd19718ada024b
#
_entry.id   125cfafb1c6b5bc31dcd19718ada024b
#
_cell.length_a   1.000
_cell.length_b   1.000
_cell.length_c   1.000
_cell.angle_alpha   90.00
_cell.angle_beta   90.00
_cell.angle_gamma   90.00
#
_symmetry.space_group_name_H-M   'P 1'
#
loop_
_entity.id
_entity.type
_entity.pdbx_description
1 polymer ?
#
loop_
_entity_poly.entity_id
_entity_poly.type
_entity_poly.pdbx_seq_one_letter_code
_entity_poly.pdbx_strand_id
1 'polypeptide(L)'
;MLIELESDNRAPLRSLFDRYPCLHGVVAAVIEGGMGRVFADAQEKPCVALAVLDFHLLAGDPLHANAPLLFRQLQPGNTVVAPTPAWRQLVAATWPDGLTVYRREAFQTEQFDTNKLKGFCQALPSGFDLRQVRLEEVAQFATDLGRSLIYNFRSAEEFMTRGVGMGILHQGRFVSGACSAAVGGGKFEIEIQTHREFAAEGWPAPSRQP
;
A
#
# COMPACT_ATOMS: atom_id res chain seq x y z
N MET A 1 -24.11 8.31 10.69
CA MET A 1 -22.96 8.15 11.62
C MET A 1 -22.04 7.13 10.99
N LEU A 2 -20.70 7.29 11.07
CA LEU A 2 -19.77 6.26 10.65
C LEU A 2 -19.43 5.36 11.82
N ILE A 3 -19.14 4.10 11.53
CA ILE A 3 -18.62 3.10 12.45
C ILE A 3 -17.26 2.60 11.93
N GLU A 4 -16.32 2.33 12.82
CA GLU A 4 -15.11 1.59 12.51
C GLU A 4 -15.40 0.09 12.60
N LEU A 5 -15.02 -0.65 11.57
CA LEU A 5 -15.28 -2.09 11.49
C LEU A 5 -14.05 -2.89 11.90
N GLU A 6 -14.23 -3.79 12.84
CA GLU A 6 -13.26 -4.82 13.18
C GLU A 6 -13.02 -5.76 11.98
N SER A 7 -11.85 -6.40 11.94
CA SER A 7 -11.41 -7.25 10.82
C SER A 7 -12.46 -8.29 10.42
N ASP A 8 -13.08 -8.94 11.40
CA ASP A 8 -14.04 -10.02 11.18
C ASP A 8 -15.37 -9.55 10.57
N ASN A 9 -15.63 -8.24 10.61
CA ASN A 9 -16.86 -7.61 10.11
C ASN A 9 -16.69 -6.92 8.74
N ARG A 10 -15.52 -7.09 8.08
CA ARG A 10 -15.21 -6.38 6.81
C ARG A 10 -15.69 -7.10 5.56
N ALA A 11 -16.03 -8.39 5.64
CA ALA A 11 -16.44 -9.20 4.48
C ALA A 11 -17.61 -8.59 3.65
N PRO A 12 -18.65 -7.98 4.24
CA PRO A 12 -19.75 -7.36 3.48
C PRO A 12 -19.32 -6.18 2.60
N LEU A 13 -18.16 -5.58 2.89
CA LEU A 13 -17.64 -4.45 2.12
C LEU A 13 -17.01 -4.86 0.78
N ARG A 14 -16.71 -6.13 0.57
CA ARG A 14 -15.93 -6.59 -0.61
C ARG A 14 -16.52 -6.04 -1.91
N SER A 15 -17.83 -6.13 -2.10
CA SER A 15 -18.51 -5.67 -3.31
C SER A 15 -18.40 -4.16 -3.56
N LEU A 16 -18.25 -3.36 -2.51
CA LEU A 16 -18.04 -1.91 -2.66
C LEU A 16 -16.68 -1.59 -3.29
N PHE A 17 -15.69 -2.45 -3.06
CA PHE A 17 -14.32 -2.28 -3.55
C PHE A 17 -14.04 -2.98 -4.88
N ASP A 18 -15.00 -3.68 -5.48
CA ASP A 18 -14.85 -4.35 -6.78
C ASP A 18 -14.53 -3.38 -7.94
N ARG A 19 -14.80 -2.09 -7.74
CA ARG A 19 -14.50 -1.04 -8.72
C ARG A 19 -13.05 -0.56 -8.71
N TYR A 20 -12.20 -1.17 -7.91
CA TYR A 20 -10.77 -0.91 -7.87
C TYR A 20 -9.98 -1.93 -8.71
N PRO A 21 -9.81 -1.71 -10.03
CA PRO A 21 -9.18 -2.72 -10.89
C PRO A 21 -7.69 -2.89 -10.63
N CYS A 22 -7.06 -1.92 -9.98
CA CYS A 22 -5.59 -1.83 -9.90
C CYS A 22 -5.02 -1.95 -8.48
N LEU A 23 -5.87 -2.01 -7.44
CA LEU A 23 -5.43 -2.03 -6.03
C LEU A 23 -5.89 -3.31 -5.32
N HIS A 24 -5.94 -4.42 -6.05
CA HIS A 24 -6.42 -5.70 -5.51
C HIS A 24 -5.63 -6.19 -4.31
N GLY A 25 -4.32 -5.93 -4.27
CA GLY A 25 -3.45 -6.29 -3.14
C GLY A 25 -3.83 -5.51 -1.88
N VAL A 26 -3.97 -4.18 -2.02
CA VAL A 26 -4.36 -3.30 -0.90
C VAL A 26 -5.76 -3.63 -0.40
N VAL A 27 -6.74 -3.78 -1.31
CA VAL A 27 -8.13 -4.14 -0.95
C VAL A 27 -8.16 -5.48 -0.22
N ALA A 28 -7.48 -6.50 -0.73
CA ALA A 28 -7.40 -7.82 -0.10
C ALA A 28 -6.72 -7.75 1.27
N ALA A 29 -5.65 -6.98 1.42
CA ALA A 29 -4.98 -6.79 2.69
C ALA A 29 -5.90 -6.17 3.76
N VAL A 30 -6.71 -5.18 3.38
CA VAL A 30 -7.62 -4.51 4.31
C VAL A 30 -8.85 -5.38 4.62
N ILE A 31 -9.50 -5.92 3.59
CA ILE A 31 -10.81 -6.62 3.75
C ILE A 31 -10.62 -8.04 4.27
N GLU A 32 -9.65 -8.78 3.71
CA GLU A 32 -9.43 -10.20 4.04
C GLU A 32 -8.27 -10.40 4.99
N GLY A 33 -7.24 -9.56 4.91
CA GLY A 33 -6.04 -9.63 5.73
C GLY A 33 -6.15 -8.93 7.08
N GLY A 34 -7.21 -8.16 7.32
CA GLY A 34 -7.43 -7.42 8.57
C GLY A 34 -6.39 -6.32 8.84
N MET A 35 -5.66 -5.88 7.80
CA MET A 35 -4.70 -4.79 7.92
C MET A 35 -5.38 -3.43 7.86
N GLY A 36 -4.76 -2.40 8.43
CA GLY A 36 -5.31 -1.05 8.43
C GLY A 36 -6.67 -0.92 9.13
N ARG A 37 -7.39 0.16 8.82
CA ARG A 37 -8.69 0.50 9.42
C ARG A 37 -9.75 0.62 8.34
N VAL A 38 -11.00 0.38 8.71
CA VAL A 38 -12.14 0.54 7.81
C VAL A 38 -13.27 1.27 8.52
N PHE A 39 -13.79 2.29 7.87
CA PHE A 39 -14.98 3.03 8.30
C PHE A 39 -16.11 2.80 7.30
N ALA A 40 -17.32 2.59 7.80
CA ALA A 40 -18.51 2.41 6.99
C ALA A 40 -19.71 3.09 7.63
N ASP A 41 -20.78 3.29 6.86
CA ASP A 41 -22.03 3.85 7.37
C ASP A 41 -22.94 2.79 8.02
N ALA A 42 -22.70 1.51 7.76
CA ALA A 42 -23.37 0.38 8.39
C ALA A 42 -22.48 -0.86 8.41
N GLN A 43 -22.73 -1.80 9.30
CA GLN A 43 -21.98 -3.06 9.41
C GLN A 43 -22.46 -4.10 8.39
N GLU A 44 -23.78 -4.33 8.30
CA GLU A 44 -24.31 -5.44 7.49
C GLU A 44 -24.54 -5.08 6.02
N LYS A 45 -25.04 -3.87 5.75
CA LYS A 45 -25.38 -3.39 4.40
C LYS A 45 -24.80 -1.99 4.19
N PRO A 46 -23.48 -1.86 4.15
CA PRO A 46 -22.84 -0.56 3.95
C PRO A 46 -23.12 -0.03 2.54
N CYS A 47 -23.43 1.26 2.44
CA CYS A 47 -23.58 1.97 1.18
C CYS A 47 -22.31 2.72 0.80
N VAL A 48 -21.53 3.14 1.80
CA VAL A 48 -20.25 3.84 1.63
C VAL A 48 -19.24 3.34 2.64
N ALA A 49 -17.98 3.31 2.23
CA ALA A 49 -16.87 2.90 3.07
C ALA A 49 -15.57 3.65 2.72
N LEU A 50 -14.70 3.73 3.71
CA LEU A 50 -13.32 4.20 3.58
C LEU A 50 -12.39 3.15 4.16
N ALA A 51 -11.53 2.58 3.32
CA ALA A 51 -10.43 1.73 3.76
C ALA A 51 -9.16 2.58 3.90
N VAL A 52 -8.50 2.46 5.03
CA VAL A 52 -7.31 3.23 5.42
C VAL A 52 -6.14 2.28 5.63
N LEU A 53 -5.15 2.41 4.77
CA LEU A 53 -3.84 1.80 4.86
C LEU A 53 -2.82 2.88 4.47
N ASP A 54 -1.89 2.63 3.53
CA ASP A 54 -1.05 3.67 2.94
C ASP A 54 -1.86 4.67 2.10
N PHE A 55 -2.92 4.17 1.49
CA PHE A 55 -3.91 4.93 0.76
C PHE A 55 -5.25 4.94 1.49
N HIS A 56 -6.03 5.98 1.23
CA HIS A 56 -7.40 6.12 1.70
C HIS A 56 -8.33 5.81 0.53
N LEU A 57 -8.95 4.63 0.53
CA LEU A 57 -9.75 4.13 -0.58
C LEU A 57 -11.24 4.41 -0.32
N LEU A 58 -11.83 5.30 -1.12
CA LEU A 58 -13.27 5.62 -1.05
C LEU A 58 -14.07 4.58 -1.82
N ALA A 59 -15.12 4.03 -1.26
CA ALA A 59 -15.97 3.02 -1.91
C ALA A 59 -17.46 3.25 -1.69
N GLY A 60 -18.27 2.67 -2.55
CA GLY A 60 -19.73 2.76 -2.52
C GLY A 60 -20.28 3.92 -3.35
N ASP A 61 -21.48 4.41 -2.98
CA ASP A 61 -22.21 5.44 -3.70
C ASP A 61 -21.82 6.85 -3.22
N PRO A 62 -21.12 7.68 -4.04
CA PRO A 62 -20.75 9.04 -3.67
C PRO A 62 -21.95 9.99 -3.50
N LEU A 63 -23.14 9.62 -4.00
CA LEU A 63 -24.37 10.41 -3.84
C LEU A 63 -25.12 10.06 -2.54
N HIS A 64 -24.71 9.02 -1.83
CA HIS A 64 -25.28 8.65 -0.55
C HIS A 64 -25.07 9.75 0.51
N ALA A 65 -26.07 10.04 1.32
CA ALA A 65 -26.05 11.11 2.31
C ALA A 65 -24.88 11.02 3.32
N ASN A 66 -24.37 9.80 3.57
CA ASN A 66 -23.23 9.55 4.46
C ASN A 66 -21.86 9.64 3.77
N ALA A 67 -21.78 9.77 2.44
CA ALA A 67 -20.51 9.83 1.73
C ALA A 67 -19.59 10.97 2.20
N PRO A 68 -20.07 12.21 2.44
CA PRO A 68 -19.24 13.29 2.95
C PRO A 68 -18.70 13.04 4.37
N LEU A 69 -19.33 12.16 5.14
CA LEU A 69 -18.85 11.85 6.49
C LEU A 69 -17.52 11.12 6.48
N LEU A 70 -17.21 10.36 5.42
CA LEU A 70 -15.93 9.66 5.25
C LEU A 70 -14.75 10.64 5.29
N PHE A 71 -14.94 11.85 4.78
CA PHE A 71 -13.90 12.87 4.73
C PHE A 71 -13.44 13.38 6.09
N ARG A 72 -14.24 13.16 7.14
CA ARG A 72 -13.85 13.49 8.52
C ARG A 72 -12.73 12.60 9.06
N GLN A 73 -12.48 11.48 8.39
CA GLN A 73 -11.39 10.57 8.72
C GLN A 73 -10.06 10.93 8.01
N LEU A 74 -10.09 11.93 7.13
CA LEU A 74 -8.95 12.34 6.34
C LEU A 74 -8.23 13.52 7.00
N GLN A 75 -6.92 13.55 6.85
CA GLN A 75 -6.05 14.61 7.33
C GLN A 75 -5.28 15.23 6.16
N PRO A 76 -4.81 16.47 6.26
CA PRO A 76 -3.88 17.04 5.29
C PRO A 76 -2.69 16.10 5.03
N GLY A 77 -2.30 15.95 3.76
CA GLY A 77 -1.23 15.04 3.37
C GLY A 77 -1.68 13.60 3.08
N ASN A 78 -2.93 13.22 3.39
CA ASN A 78 -3.42 11.88 3.05
C ASN A 78 -3.58 11.70 1.53
N THR A 79 -3.14 10.56 1.02
CA THR A 79 -3.38 10.16 -0.37
C THR A 79 -4.74 9.47 -0.48
N VAL A 80 -5.68 10.13 -1.15
CA VAL A 80 -7.05 9.62 -1.35
C VAL A 80 -7.18 9.04 -2.75
N VAL A 81 -7.73 7.84 -2.85
CA VAL A 81 -8.04 7.20 -4.13
C VAL A 81 -9.55 7.22 -4.36
N ALA A 82 -9.97 7.96 -5.37
CA ALA A 82 -11.35 8.11 -5.79
C ALA A 82 -11.61 7.27 -7.05
N PRO A 83 -12.35 6.13 -6.95
CA PRO A 83 -12.41 5.13 -8.03
C PRO A 83 -13.25 5.58 -9.24
N THR A 84 -14.18 6.51 -9.04
CA THR A 84 -15.11 6.94 -10.08
C THR A 84 -15.07 8.45 -10.30
N PRO A 85 -15.54 8.95 -11.48
CA PRO A 85 -15.69 10.39 -11.72
C PRO A 85 -16.52 11.09 -10.65
N ALA A 86 -17.61 10.46 -10.17
CA ALA A 86 -18.49 11.05 -9.17
C ALA A 86 -17.78 11.18 -7.80
N TRP A 87 -16.97 10.20 -7.38
CA TRP A 87 -16.11 10.34 -6.22
C TRP A 87 -15.10 11.47 -6.38
N ARG A 88 -14.46 11.59 -7.56
CA ARG A 88 -13.52 12.69 -7.83
C ARG A 88 -14.18 14.05 -7.75
N GLN A 89 -15.41 14.18 -8.26
CA GLN A 89 -16.17 15.42 -8.16
C GLN A 89 -16.49 15.77 -6.71
N LEU A 90 -16.90 14.79 -5.90
CA LEU A 90 -17.21 14.99 -4.49
C LEU A 90 -15.96 15.41 -3.69
N VAL A 91 -14.81 14.77 -3.94
CA VAL A 91 -13.52 15.15 -3.34
C VAL A 91 -13.14 16.59 -3.74
N ALA A 92 -13.23 16.93 -5.01
CA ALA A 92 -12.91 18.28 -5.49
C ALA A 92 -13.86 19.36 -4.94
N ALA A 93 -15.15 19.04 -4.80
CA ALA A 93 -16.12 19.96 -4.20
C ALA A 93 -15.89 20.16 -2.69
N THR A 94 -15.33 19.16 -2.01
CA THR A 94 -15.03 19.26 -0.56
C THR A 94 -13.78 20.08 -0.30
N TRP A 95 -12.78 19.97 -1.16
CA TRP A 95 -11.52 20.72 -1.06
C TRP A 95 -11.22 21.42 -2.39
N PRO A 96 -11.86 22.56 -2.68
CA PRO A 96 -11.68 23.28 -3.95
C PRO A 96 -10.27 23.80 -4.15
N ASP A 97 -9.56 24.08 -3.04
CA ASP A 97 -8.19 24.55 -3.02
C ASP A 97 -7.29 23.54 -2.30
N GLY A 98 -6.08 23.35 -2.81
CA GLY A 98 -5.06 22.55 -2.13
C GLY A 98 -5.02 21.07 -2.48
N LEU A 99 -5.77 20.60 -3.48
CA LEU A 99 -5.65 19.24 -4.00
C LEU A 99 -4.48 19.14 -4.99
N THR A 100 -3.62 18.14 -4.76
CA THR A 100 -2.64 17.70 -5.76
C THR A 100 -3.12 16.40 -6.37
N VAL A 101 -3.31 16.38 -7.70
CA VAL A 101 -3.80 15.20 -8.42
C VAL A 101 -2.64 14.45 -9.04
N TYR A 102 -2.49 13.19 -8.66
CA TYR A 102 -1.50 12.28 -9.23
C TYR A 102 -2.20 11.27 -10.14
N ARG A 103 -1.60 11.01 -11.29
CA ARG A 103 -1.96 9.87 -12.14
C ARG A 103 -0.94 8.77 -11.92
N ARG A 104 -1.43 7.55 -11.74
CA ARG A 104 -0.60 6.35 -11.68
C ARG A 104 -1.02 5.41 -12.79
N GLU A 105 -0.05 4.85 -13.47
CA GLU A 105 -0.28 3.79 -14.45
C GLU A 105 -0.20 2.45 -13.73
N ALA A 106 -1.13 1.55 -14.04
CA ALA A 106 -1.12 0.18 -13.56
C ALA A 106 -0.59 -0.72 -14.66
N PHE A 107 0.32 -1.59 -14.30
CA PHE A 107 0.88 -2.60 -15.18
C PHE A 107 0.35 -3.97 -14.77
N GLN A 108 0.05 -4.79 -15.75
CA GLN A 108 -0.34 -6.17 -15.54
C GLN A 108 0.55 -7.06 -16.41
N THR A 109 0.97 -8.20 -15.86
CA THR A 109 1.65 -9.24 -16.60
C THR A 109 1.02 -10.58 -16.30
N GLU A 110 0.91 -11.43 -17.30
CA GLU A 110 0.49 -12.81 -17.13
C GLU A 110 1.66 -13.71 -16.73
N GLN A 111 2.87 -13.36 -17.15
CA GLN A 111 4.08 -14.11 -16.87
C GLN A 111 5.28 -13.17 -16.67
N PHE A 112 6.12 -13.54 -15.71
CA PHE A 112 7.43 -12.93 -15.56
C PHE A 112 8.48 -13.70 -16.33
N ASP A 113 9.36 -13.03 -17.06
CA ASP A 113 10.56 -13.65 -17.63
C ASP A 113 11.55 -13.95 -16.50
N THR A 114 11.45 -15.19 -16.00
CA THR A 114 12.29 -15.66 -14.89
C THR A 114 13.77 -15.70 -15.25
N ASN A 115 14.14 -15.89 -16.54
CA ASN A 115 15.54 -15.91 -16.96
C ASN A 115 16.13 -14.48 -16.93
N LYS A 116 15.35 -13.50 -17.38
CA LYS A 116 15.72 -12.09 -17.29
C LYS A 116 15.87 -11.65 -15.82
N LEU A 117 14.95 -12.06 -14.94
CA LEU A 117 15.03 -11.77 -13.52
C LEU A 117 16.27 -12.40 -12.87
N LYS A 118 16.57 -13.66 -13.18
CA LYS A 118 17.81 -14.34 -12.72
C LYS A 118 19.06 -13.61 -13.22
N GLY A 119 19.05 -13.14 -14.47
CA GLY A 119 20.14 -12.34 -15.02
C GLY A 119 20.41 -11.08 -14.23
N PHE A 120 19.38 -10.37 -13.79
CA PHE A 120 19.56 -9.20 -12.91
C PHE A 120 20.17 -9.56 -11.55
N CYS A 121 19.77 -10.67 -10.93
CA CYS A 121 20.35 -11.13 -9.68
C CYS A 121 21.85 -11.47 -9.85
N GLN A 122 22.23 -12.08 -10.99
CA GLN A 122 23.62 -12.44 -11.28
C GLN A 122 24.50 -11.23 -11.67
N ALA A 123 23.90 -10.13 -12.12
CA ALA A 123 24.59 -8.93 -12.52
C ALA A 123 24.95 -7.99 -11.35
N LEU A 124 24.68 -8.39 -10.11
CA LEU A 124 25.07 -7.59 -8.95
C LEU A 124 26.59 -7.43 -8.88
N PRO A 125 27.09 -6.20 -8.64
CA PRO A 125 28.51 -5.95 -8.49
C PRO A 125 29.11 -6.72 -7.30
N SER A 126 30.43 -6.98 -7.35
CA SER A 126 31.15 -7.56 -6.22
C SER A 126 30.98 -6.70 -4.95
N GLY A 127 30.78 -7.34 -3.81
CA GLY A 127 30.53 -6.68 -2.54
C GLY A 127 29.07 -6.37 -2.23
N PHE A 128 28.14 -6.69 -3.16
CA PHE A 128 26.71 -6.65 -2.92
C PHE A 128 26.17 -8.07 -2.74
N ASP A 129 25.27 -8.25 -1.76
CA ASP A 129 24.63 -9.54 -1.44
C ASP A 129 23.11 -9.40 -1.46
N LEU A 130 22.45 -10.11 -2.39
CA LEU A 130 20.99 -10.17 -2.48
C LEU A 130 20.49 -11.39 -1.72
N ARG A 131 19.66 -11.16 -0.70
CA ARG A 131 19.07 -12.25 0.07
C ARG A 131 17.73 -11.88 0.70
N GLN A 132 17.05 -12.89 1.18
CA GLN A 132 15.83 -12.70 1.96
C GLN A 132 16.18 -12.09 3.34
N VAL A 133 15.38 -11.12 3.77
CA VAL A 133 15.47 -10.50 5.09
C VAL A 133 15.08 -11.55 6.15
N ARG A 134 15.86 -11.69 7.19
CA ARG A 134 15.61 -12.59 8.32
C ARG A 134 14.98 -11.83 9.49
N LEU A 135 14.35 -12.55 10.42
CA LEU A 135 13.64 -11.94 11.55
C LEU A 135 14.53 -10.94 12.32
N GLU A 136 15.74 -11.35 12.64
CA GLU A 136 16.72 -10.53 13.38
C GLU A 136 17.18 -9.28 12.63
N GLU A 137 16.93 -9.22 11.32
CA GLU A 137 17.34 -8.13 10.43
C GLU A 137 16.21 -7.15 10.10
N VAL A 138 14.96 -7.47 10.43
CA VAL A 138 13.80 -6.63 10.08
C VAL A 138 13.95 -5.20 10.61
N ALA A 139 14.43 -5.05 11.84
CA ALA A 139 14.66 -3.74 12.44
C ALA A 139 15.75 -2.94 11.69
N GLN A 140 16.85 -3.60 11.30
CA GLN A 140 17.90 -2.98 10.51
C GLN A 140 17.40 -2.62 9.10
N PHE A 141 16.68 -3.53 8.43
CA PHE A 141 16.08 -3.31 7.12
C PHE A 141 15.20 -2.07 7.10
N ALA A 142 14.33 -1.90 8.12
CA ALA A 142 13.49 -0.74 8.28
C ALA A 142 14.28 0.54 8.66
N THR A 143 15.38 0.42 9.38
CA THR A 143 16.22 1.56 9.75
C THR A 143 17.03 2.06 8.56
N ASP A 144 17.62 1.16 7.80
CA ASP A 144 18.50 1.49 6.67
C ASP A 144 17.72 2.04 5.47
N LEU A 145 16.52 1.50 5.19
CA LEU A 145 15.76 1.82 3.98
C LEU A 145 14.51 2.67 4.23
N GLY A 146 13.97 2.64 5.43
CA GLY A 146 12.78 3.39 5.81
C GLY A 146 11.70 2.53 6.46
N ARG A 147 11.07 3.08 7.49
CA ARG A 147 10.02 2.38 8.24
C ARG A 147 8.77 2.07 7.42
N SER A 148 8.54 2.79 6.32
CA SER A 148 7.41 2.57 5.41
C SER A 148 7.36 1.14 4.87
N LEU A 149 8.49 0.46 4.74
CA LEU A 149 8.56 -0.91 4.22
C LEU A 149 7.76 -1.93 5.04
N ILE A 150 7.70 -1.77 6.36
CA ILE A 150 7.08 -2.74 7.26
C ILE A 150 6.01 -2.13 8.18
N TYR A 151 5.69 -0.86 7.99
CA TYR A 151 4.91 -0.09 8.96
C TYR A 151 3.45 -0.60 9.11
N ASN A 152 2.93 -1.31 8.11
CA ASN A 152 1.59 -1.90 8.15
C ASN A 152 1.51 -3.19 9.00
N PHE A 153 2.64 -3.72 9.44
CA PHE A 153 2.72 -4.89 10.32
C PHE A 153 2.88 -4.45 11.77
N ARG A 154 2.26 -5.18 12.69
CA ARG A 154 2.29 -4.88 14.13
C ARG A 154 3.65 -5.21 14.76
N SER A 155 4.36 -6.18 14.18
CA SER A 155 5.68 -6.63 14.65
C SER A 155 6.51 -7.24 13.51
N ALA A 156 7.81 -7.42 13.78
CA ALA A 156 8.71 -8.14 12.89
C ALA A 156 8.29 -9.60 12.65
N GLU A 157 7.76 -10.25 13.69
CA GLU A 157 7.24 -11.62 13.61
C GLU A 157 6.02 -11.70 12.70
N GLU A 158 5.10 -10.74 12.79
CA GLU A 158 3.94 -10.69 11.88
C GLU A 158 4.40 -10.49 10.43
N PHE A 159 5.36 -9.59 10.19
CA PHE A 159 5.94 -9.40 8.86
C PHE A 159 6.56 -10.70 8.31
N MET A 160 7.36 -11.40 9.12
CA MET A 160 7.99 -12.65 8.68
C MET A 160 7.01 -13.80 8.48
N THR A 161 5.89 -13.80 9.20
CA THR A 161 4.87 -14.86 9.11
C THR A 161 3.97 -14.67 7.89
N ARG A 162 3.63 -13.42 7.58
CA ARG A 162 2.63 -13.07 6.55
C ARG A 162 3.23 -12.54 5.26
N GLY A 163 4.38 -11.92 5.36
CA GLY A 163 5.04 -11.21 4.29
C GLY A 163 6.37 -11.81 3.88
N VAL A 164 7.04 -11.14 2.98
CA VAL A 164 8.40 -11.43 2.53
C VAL A 164 9.15 -10.14 2.29
N GLY A 165 10.43 -10.13 2.63
CA GLY A 165 11.37 -9.05 2.31
C GLY A 165 12.60 -9.59 1.61
N MET A 166 13.04 -8.90 0.57
CA MET A 166 14.31 -9.13 -0.12
C MET A 166 15.16 -7.88 0.01
N GLY A 167 16.42 -8.03 0.36
CA GLY A 167 17.33 -6.91 0.54
C GLY A 167 18.67 -7.10 -0.14
N ILE A 168 19.23 -6.03 -0.63
CA ILE A 168 20.61 -5.97 -1.11
C ILE A 168 21.44 -5.33 -0.01
N LEU A 169 22.44 -6.07 0.47
CA LEU A 169 23.41 -5.59 1.45
C LEU A 169 24.70 -5.17 0.76
N HIS A 170 25.29 -4.09 1.26
CA HIS A 170 26.63 -3.64 0.94
C HIS A 170 27.30 -3.20 2.24
N GLN A 171 28.47 -3.78 2.53
CA GLN A 171 29.23 -3.49 3.77
C GLN A 171 28.37 -3.62 5.06
N GLY A 172 27.51 -4.63 5.13
CA GLY A 172 26.68 -4.91 6.28
C GLY A 172 25.42 -4.04 6.44
N ARG A 173 25.11 -3.14 5.49
CA ARG A 173 23.92 -2.29 5.48
C ARG A 173 22.98 -2.69 4.34
N PHE A 174 21.68 -2.60 4.55
CA PHE A 174 20.71 -2.68 3.47
C PHE A 174 20.75 -1.39 2.64
N VAL A 175 21.07 -1.51 1.35
CA VAL A 175 21.16 -0.37 0.43
C VAL A 175 20.02 -0.32 -0.57
N SER A 176 19.33 -1.44 -0.79
CA SER A 176 18.09 -1.54 -1.55
C SER A 176 17.26 -2.69 -1.02
N GLY A 177 15.95 -2.62 -1.18
CA GLY A 177 15.07 -3.68 -0.76
C GLY A 177 13.67 -3.56 -1.35
N ALA A 178 13.01 -4.70 -1.39
CA ALA A 178 11.61 -4.84 -1.76
C ALA A 178 10.92 -5.75 -0.75
N CYS A 179 9.69 -5.44 -0.40
CA CYS A 179 8.93 -6.27 0.53
C CYS A 179 7.44 -6.23 0.23
N SER A 180 6.71 -7.17 0.83
CA SER A 180 5.26 -7.09 0.91
C SER A 180 4.87 -6.03 1.94
N ALA A 181 4.40 -4.88 1.48
CA ALA A 181 3.94 -3.79 2.34
C ALA A 181 2.55 -4.05 2.92
N ALA A 182 1.71 -4.80 2.19
CA ALA A 182 0.38 -5.21 2.62
C ALA A 182 0.06 -6.61 2.10
N VAL A 183 -0.63 -7.45 2.91
CA VAL A 183 -0.89 -8.85 2.59
C VAL A 183 -2.31 -9.28 2.97
N GLY A 184 -3.00 -9.98 2.06
CA GLY A 184 -4.33 -10.54 2.30
C GLY A 184 -4.85 -11.29 1.09
N GLY A 185 -5.74 -12.26 1.28
CA GLY A 185 -6.39 -13.01 0.20
C GLY A 185 -5.42 -13.68 -0.78
N GLY A 186 -4.25 -14.12 -0.34
CA GLY A 186 -3.21 -14.70 -1.21
C GLY A 186 -2.52 -13.68 -2.12
N LYS A 187 -2.67 -12.39 -1.86
CA LYS A 187 -2.07 -11.27 -2.60
C LYS A 187 -1.22 -10.40 -1.68
N PHE A 188 -0.31 -9.68 -2.26
CA PHE A 188 0.45 -8.66 -1.55
C PHE A 188 0.71 -7.45 -2.44
N GLU A 189 0.86 -6.30 -1.81
CA GLU A 189 1.36 -5.08 -2.42
C GLU A 189 2.87 -4.99 -2.21
N ILE A 190 3.60 -4.56 -3.23
CA ILE A 190 5.07 -4.45 -3.15
C ILE A 190 5.44 -3.01 -2.84
N GLU A 191 6.27 -2.82 -1.83
CA GLU A 191 7.01 -1.58 -1.58
C GLU A 191 8.48 -1.81 -1.91
N ILE A 192 9.11 -0.80 -2.54
CA ILE A 192 10.51 -0.85 -2.96
C ILE A 192 11.19 0.43 -2.49
N GLN A 193 12.35 0.27 -1.89
CA GLN A 193 13.18 1.40 -1.45
C GLN A 193 14.65 1.15 -1.79
N THR A 194 15.32 2.20 -2.26
CA THR A 194 16.78 2.21 -2.49
C THR A 194 17.38 3.41 -1.78
N HIS A 195 18.46 3.20 -1.05
CA HIS A 195 19.19 4.25 -0.39
C HIS A 195 19.76 5.24 -1.41
N ARG A 196 19.68 6.53 -1.12
CA ARG A 196 20.01 7.63 -2.05
C ARG A 196 21.37 7.50 -2.73
N GLU A 197 22.38 7.05 -1.99
CA GLU A 197 23.75 6.89 -2.49
C GLU A 197 23.86 5.80 -3.56
N PHE A 198 22.86 4.90 -3.63
CA PHE A 198 22.85 3.76 -4.55
C PHE A 198 21.76 3.89 -5.61
N ALA A 199 20.94 4.94 -5.55
CA ALA A 199 19.96 5.23 -6.59
C ALA A 199 20.69 5.70 -7.85
N ALA A 200 20.50 5.00 -8.98
CA ALA A 200 21.05 5.43 -10.25
C ALA A 200 20.48 6.81 -10.65
N GLU A 201 21.29 7.67 -11.24
CA GLU A 201 20.81 8.91 -11.83
C GLU A 201 19.73 8.60 -12.88
N GLY A 202 18.52 9.14 -12.68
CA GLY A 202 17.38 8.90 -13.57
C GLY A 202 16.25 8.05 -12.99
N TRP A 203 16.40 7.44 -11.81
CA TRP A 203 15.26 6.90 -11.08
C TRP A 203 14.53 8.04 -10.36
N PRO A 204 13.19 8.17 -10.54
CA PRO A 204 12.47 9.17 -9.79
C PRO A 204 12.69 8.89 -8.29
N ALA A 205 13.27 9.86 -7.60
CA ALA A 205 13.29 9.83 -6.15
C ALA A 205 11.84 9.70 -5.66
N PRO A 206 11.54 8.86 -4.64
CA PRO A 206 10.22 8.82 -4.06
C PRO A 206 9.82 10.24 -3.71
N SER A 207 8.65 10.67 -4.17
CA SER A 207 8.11 11.99 -3.86
C SER A 207 8.15 12.16 -2.35
N ARG A 208 8.93 13.13 -1.88
CA ARG A 208 8.90 13.50 -0.47
C ARG A 208 7.45 13.85 -0.15
N GLN A 209 6.82 13.05 0.70
CA GLN A 209 5.67 13.53 1.42
C GLN A 209 6.14 14.66 2.33
N PRO A 210 5.49 15.81 2.30
CA PRO A 210 5.77 16.90 3.23
C PRO A 210 5.42 16.50 4.66
#